data_dabd45348320e562cf287de7bcdeb5ab
#
_entry.id   dabd45348320e562cf287de7bcdeb5ab
#
_cell.length_a   1.000
_cell.length_b   1.000
_cell.length_c   1.000
_cell.angle_alpha   90.00
_cell.angle_beta   90.00
_cell.angle_gamma   90.00
#
_symmetry.space_group_name_H-M   'P 1'
#
loop_
_entity.id
_entity.type
_entity.pdbx_description
1 polymer ?
#
loop_
_entity_poly.entity_id
_entity_poly.type
_entity_poly.pdbx_seq_one_letter_code
_entity_poly.pdbx_strand_id
1 'polypeptide(L)'
;EIGVRLVGSEMCIRDRSGSDYEYECLKLFMLGAISRVFKPGCKFEYMLCLVGGQGAGKSTFIRFLCMQDRWFTDDIKRLDDDKVYEHLMGHWICEMAEMLAVLNTKYNEATKAFLSKQYDNYRKPYGTRAEDIPRQCVFAGTSNVINFLPLDRSGNRRFLPIMCDSSKAEVHILENEAESRAYIEQMWAEMMALYGDGKIRLKLPKEIEKNLIEYQRPFMQEDTWTGLIQEWLDHTSNQVVCVQQIYNEALKEIGKPRNSEAREIGQIMNGTVSGWKAYPNPRNIPGYGKQRGWMRVETKSGNSDETFVSVDATQMEIPFDIEK
;
A
#
# COMPACT_ATOMS: atom_id res chain seq x y z
N GLU A 1 -2.79 11.63 24.59
CA GLU A 1 -1.67 11.78 23.65
C GLU A 1 -0.91 10.46 23.57
N ILE A 2 -1.25 9.65 22.56
CA ILE A 2 -0.53 8.40 22.31
C ILE A 2 0.76 8.79 21.59
N GLY A 3 1.83 9.05 22.35
CA GLY A 3 3.14 9.28 21.77
C GLY A 3 3.82 7.96 21.48
N VAL A 4 4.09 7.61 20.23
CA VAL A 4 4.99 6.50 19.91
C VAL A 4 6.44 7.00 20.03
N ARG A 5 6.82 7.31 21.25
CA ARG A 5 8.18 7.78 21.60
C ARG A 5 9.22 6.67 21.55
N LEU A 6 8.79 5.40 21.41
CA LEU A 6 9.61 4.23 21.66
C LEU A 6 10.46 3.74 20.47
N VAL A 7 10.14 4.15 19.25
CA VAL A 7 10.83 3.62 18.04
C VAL A 7 11.55 4.71 17.27
N GLY A 8 11.69 5.92 17.84
CA GLY A 8 12.35 7.01 17.14
C GLY A 8 11.69 7.37 15.81
N SER A 9 10.42 7.02 15.63
CA SER A 9 9.67 7.62 14.57
C SER A 9 9.54 9.11 14.89
N GLU A 10 9.54 9.98 13.87
CA GLU A 10 9.09 11.37 14.00
C GLU A 10 7.62 11.45 14.45
N MET A 11 7.16 10.47 15.18
CA MET A 11 5.88 10.52 15.88
C MET A 11 5.93 11.47 17.06
N CYS A 12 6.87 12.41 17.07
CA CYS A 12 6.66 13.69 17.71
C CYS A 12 5.54 14.41 16.95
N ILE A 13 4.31 14.11 17.34
CA ILE A 13 3.09 14.85 16.96
C ILE A 13 3.26 16.29 17.50
N ARG A 14 4.18 17.06 16.95
CA ARG A 14 4.37 18.48 17.27
C ARG A 14 4.91 19.34 16.16
N ASP A 15 5.01 18.81 14.94
CA ASP A 15 5.20 19.72 13.82
C ASP A 15 3.88 19.85 13.07
N ARG A 16 3.40 21.07 12.91
CA ARG A 16 2.07 21.45 12.41
C ARG A 16 1.80 21.09 10.93
N SER A 17 2.62 20.20 10.36
CA SER A 17 2.49 19.67 9.00
C SER A 17 2.62 18.14 8.94
N GLY A 18 3.06 17.47 10.02
CA GLY A 18 3.11 16.01 10.11
C GLY A 18 1.73 15.48 10.40
N SER A 19 1.21 14.78 9.45
CA SER A 19 -0.12 14.21 9.43
C SER A 19 -0.31 13.26 10.62
N ASP A 20 -1.54 13.13 11.03
CA ASP A 20 -2.02 12.05 11.90
C ASP A 20 -1.83 10.65 11.26
N TYR A 21 -1.02 10.52 10.19
CA TYR A 21 -0.86 9.30 9.41
C TYR A 21 -0.30 8.14 10.24
N GLU A 22 0.86 8.33 10.88
CA GLU A 22 1.51 7.30 11.67
C GLU A 22 0.65 6.88 12.85
N TYR A 23 0.05 7.88 13.51
CA TYR A 23 -0.91 7.65 14.59
C TYR A 23 -2.11 6.85 14.12
N GLU A 24 -2.75 7.24 13.01
CA GLU A 24 -3.93 6.55 12.49
C GLU A 24 -3.58 5.15 11.95
N CYS A 25 -2.37 4.95 11.42
CA CYS A 25 -1.89 3.64 11.02
C CYS A 25 -1.71 2.70 12.21
N LEU A 26 -1.04 3.16 13.28
CA LEU A 26 -0.84 2.35 14.49
C LEU A 26 -2.17 2.08 15.20
N LYS A 27 -3.01 3.09 15.36
CA LYS A 27 -4.38 2.96 15.92
C LYS A 27 -5.20 1.95 15.14
N LEU A 28 -5.21 2.03 13.80
CA LEU A 28 -5.91 1.09 12.94
C LEU A 28 -5.38 -0.34 13.11
N PHE A 29 -4.06 -0.51 13.18
CA PHE A 29 -3.41 -1.79 13.41
C PHE A 29 -3.83 -2.40 14.77
N MET A 30 -3.75 -1.61 15.85
CA MET A 30 -4.12 -2.07 17.18
C MET A 30 -5.62 -2.39 17.29
N LEU A 31 -6.50 -1.55 16.74
CA LEU A 31 -7.94 -1.84 16.69
C LEU A 31 -8.26 -3.08 15.84
N GLY A 32 -7.51 -3.30 14.77
CA GLY A 32 -7.58 -4.51 13.96
C GLY A 32 -7.18 -5.75 14.76
N ALA A 33 -6.10 -5.67 15.54
CA ALA A 33 -5.63 -6.73 16.41
C ALA A 33 -6.67 -7.09 17.50
N ILE A 34 -7.24 -6.10 18.16
CA ILE A 34 -8.34 -6.29 19.13
C ILE A 34 -9.55 -6.94 18.44
N SER A 35 -9.94 -6.40 17.27
CA SER A 35 -11.11 -6.91 16.55
C SER A 35 -10.95 -8.37 16.13
N ARG A 36 -9.75 -8.80 15.75
CA ARG A 36 -9.44 -10.20 15.39
C ARG A 36 -9.58 -11.15 16.57
N VAL A 37 -9.33 -10.68 17.79
CA VAL A 37 -9.53 -11.48 19.01
C VAL A 37 -11.01 -11.60 19.34
N PHE A 38 -11.74 -10.49 19.39
CA PHE A 38 -13.17 -10.49 19.81
C PHE A 38 -14.13 -10.93 18.70
N LYS A 39 -13.73 -10.77 17.43
CA LYS A 39 -14.50 -11.18 16.25
C LYS A 39 -13.60 -11.95 15.28
N PRO A 40 -13.23 -13.20 15.60
CA PRO A 40 -12.39 -14.00 14.71
C PRO A 40 -12.94 -14.04 13.29
N GLY A 41 -12.07 -13.93 12.30
CA GLY A 41 -12.46 -13.87 10.90
C GLY A 41 -13.01 -12.51 10.43
N CYS A 42 -13.03 -11.46 11.27
CA CYS A 42 -13.41 -10.13 10.80
C CYS A 42 -12.49 -9.65 9.68
N LYS A 43 -13.02 -8.84 8.76
CA LYS A 43 -12.24 -8.31 7.65
C LYS A 43 -11.24 -7.27 8.14
N PHE A 44 -9.97 -7.63 8.08
CA PHE A 44 -8.84 -6.75 8.34
C PHE A 44 -7.69 -7.15 7.40
N GLU A 45 -7.29 -6.26 6.51
CA GLU A 45 -6.35 -6.56 5.43
C GLU A 45 -5.10 -5.67 5.44
N TYR A 46 -4.90 -4.89 6.50
CA TYR A 46 -3.76 -3.98 6.61
C TYR A 46 -2.58 -4.66 7.29
N MET A 47 -1.38 -4.24 6.88
CA MET A 47 -0.11 -4.65 7.45
C MET A 47 0.68 -3.41 7.85
N LEU A 48 1.04 -3.33 9.13
CA LEU A 48 1.93 -2.28 9.62
C LEU A 48 3.36 -2.59 9.17
N CYS A 49 4.02 -1.65 8.51
CA CYS A 49 5.38 -1.83 7.98
C CYS A 49 6.32 -0.83 8.63
N LEU A 50 7.19 -1.30 9.52
CA LEU A 50 8.21 -0.47 10.15
C LEU A 50 9.49 -0.49 9.32
N VAL A 51 9.93 0.67 8.84
CA VAL A 51 11.05 0.82 7.91
C VAL A 51 12.11 1.71 8.52
N GLY A 52 13.38 1.34 8.42
CA GLY A 52 14.46 2.15 8.97
C GLY A 52 15.74 1.35 9.22
N GLY A 53 16.76 2.00 9.74
CA GLY A 53 18.07 1.39 9.97
C GLY A 53 18.05 0.13 10.85
N GLN A 54 19.11 -0.65 10.75
CA GLN A 54 19.33 -1.78 11.64
C GLN A 54 19.50 -1.28 13.08
N GLY A 55 18.98 -2.02 14.07
CA GLY A 55 19.09 -1.63 15.47
C GLY A 55 18.06 -0.58 15.94
N ALA A 56 17.17 -0.10 15.08
CA ALA A 56 16.13 0.87 15.45
C ALA A 56 15.00 0.31 16.36
N GLY A 57 15.10 -0.93 16.85
CA GLY A 57 14.11 -1.52 17.75
C GLY A 57 12.80 -1.96 17.11
N LYS A 58 12.70 -2.02 15.76
CA LYS A 58 11.46 -2.31 15.02
C LYS A 58 10.81 -3.65 15.43
N SER A 59 11.53 -4.75 15.34
CA SER A 59 11.02 -6.09 15.71
C SER A 59 10.75 -6.19 17.22
N THR A 60 11.57 -5.54 18.05
CA THR A 60 11.34 -5.47 19.50
C THR A 60 10.03 -4.76 19.82
N PHE A 61 9.73 -3.65 19.12
CA PHE A 61 8.47 -2.95 19.29
C PHE A 61 7.28 -3.84 18.93
N ILE A 62 7.33 -4.53 17.78
CA ILE A 62 6.25 -5.46 17.36
C ILE A 62 6.09 -6.58 18.41
N ARG A 63 7.19 -7.13 18.90
CA ARG A 63 7.17 -8.17 19.94
C ARG A 63 6.55 -7.66 21.24
N PHE A 64 6.89 -6.44 21.67
CA PHE A 64 6.30 -5.85 22.88
C PHE A 64 4.82 -5.55 22.73
N LEU A 65 4.35 -5.17 21.52
CA LEU A 65 2.92 -5.04 21.24
C LEU A 65 2.15 -6.35 21.49
N CYS A 66 2.78 -7.51 21.38
CA CYS A 66 2.15 -8.79 21.71
C CYS A 66 1.89 -8.99 23.21
N MET A 67 2.41 -8.13 24.09
CA MET A 67 2.31 -8.26 25.55
C MET A 67 2.97 -9.52 26.11
N GLN A 68 2.87 -10.65 25.42
CA GLN A 68 3.46 -11.93 25.80
C GLN A 68 4.14 -12.56 24.59
N ASP A 69 5.36 -13.03 24.78
CA ASP A 69 6.19 -13.62 23.73
C ASP A 69 5.52 -14.80 23.04
N ARG A 70 4.71 -15.61 23.75
CA ARG A 70 3.98 -16.74 23.18
C ARG A 70 2.92 -16.36 22.16
N TRP A 71 2.53 -15.09 22.07
CA TRP A 71 1.56 -14.59 21.10
C TRP A 71 2.23 -13.94 19.88
N PHE A 72 3.55 -13.87 19.89
CA PHE A 72 4.38 -13.35 18.82
C PHE A 72 5.01 -14.47 17.99
N THR A 73 5.09 -14.29 16.69
CA THR A 73 5.92 -15.11 15.81
C THR A 73 6.55 -14.28 14.71
N ASP A 74 7.80 -14.58 14.38
CA ASP A 74 8.58 -14.07 13.26
C ASP A 74 8.99 -15.18 12.27
N ASP A 75 8.43 -16.37 12.43
CA ASP A 75 8.76 -17.55 11.64
C ASP A 75 8.07 -17.62 10.27
N ILE A 76 7.40 -16.53 9.84
CA ILE A 76 6.76 -16.48 8.52
C ILE A 76 7.79 -16.08 7.48
N LYS A 77 8.52 -17.03 6.93
CA LYS A 77 9.56 -16.80 5.91
C LYS A 77 9.02 -16.84 4.48
N ARG A 78 7.95 -17.58 4.22
CA ARG A 78 7.37 -17.76 2.89
C ARG A 78 5.86 -17.96 3.01
N LEU A 79 5.10 -17.33 2.11
CA LEU A 79 3.63 -17.44 2.07
C LEU A 79 3.13 -18.64 1.27
N ASP A 80 3.99 -19.26 0.48
CA ASP A 80 3.73 -20.45 -0.31
C ASP A 80 4.13 -21.75 0.41
N ASP A 81 4.51 -21.67 1.70
CA ASP A 81 4.76 -22.84 2.55
C ASP A 81 3.43 -23.37 3.09
N ASP A 82 3.20 -24.68 2.93
CA ASP A 82 2.00 -25.35 3.47
C ASP A 82 1.90 -25.25 5.00
N LYS A 83 3.03 -25.03 5.69
CA LYS A 83 3.10 -24.85 7.14
C LYS A 83 2.80 -23.43 7.63
N VAL A 84 2.64 -22.46 6.72
CA VAL A 84 2.40 -21.05 7.12
C VAL A 84 1.21 -20.95 8.08
N TYR A 85 0.17 -21.73 7.86
CA TYR A 85 -1.03 -21.71 8.71
C TYR A 85 -0.81 -22.33 10.10
N GLU A 86 0.12 -23.26 10.23
CA GLU A 86 0.54 -23.81 11.53
C GLU A 86 1.24 -22.72 12.35
N HIS A 87 2.09 -21.92 11.72
CA HIS A 87 2.78 -20.79 12.36
C HIS A 87 1.84 -19.63 12.75
N LEU A 88 0.63 -19.56 12.20
CA LEU A 88 -0.36 -18.56 12.62
C LEU A 88 -1.14 -18.99 13.87
N MET A 89 -1.20 -20.29 14.16
CA MET A 89 -2.05 -20.81 15.23
C MET A 89 -1.52 -20.44 16.60
N GLY A 90 -2.37 -19.81 17.41
CA GLY A 90 -2.02 -19.38 18.75
C GLY A 90 -1.23 -18.06 18.83
N HIS A 91 -0.90 -17.46 17.68
CA HIS A 91 -0.22 -16.16 17.62
C HIS A 91 -1.18 -15.03 17.32
N TRP A 92 -0.92 -13.86 17.90
CA TRP A 92 -1.76 -12.68 17.78
C TRP A 92 -1.18 -11.65 16.80
N ILE A 93 0.12 -11.35 16.93
CA ILE A 93 0.84 -10.50 15.98
C ILE A 93 1.95 -11.31 15.34
N CYS A 94 1.91 -11.39 14.02
CA CYS A 94 2.85 -12.14 13.22
C CYS A 94 3.75 -11.16 12.46
N GLU A 95 5.05 -11.22 12.72
CA GLU A 95 6.03 -10.41 12.00
C GLU A 95 6.46 -11.13 10.73
N MET A 96 6.43 -10.41 9.63
CA MET A 96 6.98 -10.81 8.34
C MET A 96 8.32 -10.07 8.16
N ALA A 97 9.36 -10.55 8.87
CA ALA A 97 10.70 -9.99 8.82
C ALA A 97 11.31 -10.20 7.43
N GLU A 98 12.04 -9.20 6.94
CA GLU A 98 12.79 -9.21 5.66
C GLU A 98 11.95 -9.53 4.40
N MET A 99 10.75 -10.07 4.53
CA MET A 99 9.88 -10.30 3.38
C MET A 99 9.55 -9.03 2.61
N LEU A 100 9.54 -7.89 3.30
CA LEU A 100 9.35 -6.58 2.69
C LEU A 100 10.48 -6.23 1.70
N ALA A 101 11.72 -6.68 1.96
CA ALA A 101 12.86 -6.46 1.08
C ALA A 101 12.78 -7.27 -0.24
N VAL A 102 11.92 -8.30 -0.31
CA VAL A 102 11.78 -9.22 -1.44
C VAL A 102 10.43 -9.03 -2.17
N LEU A 103 9.64 -8.00 -1.82
CA LEU A 103 8.39 -7.71 -2.49
C LEU A 103 8.62 -7.32 -3.96
N ASN A 104 8.83 -8.31 -4.82
CA ASN A 104 8.68 -8.12 -6.26
C ASN A 104 7.20 -8.24 -6.64
N THR A 105 6.84 -7.85 -7.85
CA THR A 105 5.44 -7.81 -8.32
C THR A 105 4.68 -9.13 -8.11
N LYS A 106 5.36 -10.28 -8.22
CA LYS A 106 4.73 -11.61 -8.04
C LYS A 106 4.40 -11.90 -6.57
N TYR A 107 5.33 -11.61 -5.66
CA TYR A 107 5.12 -11.82 -4.22
C TYR A 107 4.15 -10.79 -3.64
N ASN A 108 4.09 -9.58 -4.18
CA ASN A 108 3.17 -8.54 -3.75
C ASN A 108 1.69 -9.00 -3.88
N GLU A 109 1.30 -9.57 -5.02
CA GLU A 109 -0.06 -10.08 -5.23
C GLU A 109 -0.39 -11.25 -4.29
N ALA A 110 0.56 -12.18 -4.09
CA ALA A 110 0.39 -13.27 -3.14
C ALA A 110 0.23 -12.75 -1.69
N THR A 111 1.04 -11.76 -1.31
CA THR A 111 0.95 -11.11 0.01
C THR A 111 -0.39 -10.42 0.20
N LYS A 112 -0.85 -9.65 -0.78
CA LYS A 112 -2.17 -9.00 -0.74
C LYS A 112 -3.31 -9.99 -0.61
N ALA A 113 -3.27 -11.08 -1.37
CA ALA A 113 -4.24 -12.16 -1.28
C ALA A 113 -4.23 -12.82 0.10
N PHE A 114 -3.03 -13.06 0.65
CA PHE A 114 -2.85 -13.64 1.97
C PHE A 114 -3.37 -12.72 3.08
N LEU A 115 -3.05 -11.42 3.06
CA LEU A 115 -3.53 -10.44 4.03
C LEU A 115 -5.07 -10.32 4.03
N SER A 116 -5.70 -10.50 2.87
CA SER A 116 -7.15 -10.35 2.71
C SER A 116 -7.96 -11.53 3.23
N LYS A 117 -7.33 -12.64 3.59
CA LYS A 117 -8.03 -13.83 4.09
C LYS A 117 -8.67 -13.57 5.44
N GLN A 118 -9.89 -14.03 5.61
CA GLN A 118 -10.65 -14.01 6.86
C GLN A 118 -10.61 -15.37 7.55
N TYR A 119 -10.49 -16.44 6.76
CA TYR A 119 -10.39 -17.83 7.20
C TYR A 119 -9.17 -18.47 6.57
N ASP A 120 -8.51 -19.32 7.33
CA ASP A 120 -7.38 -20.12 6.91
C ASP A 120 -7.83 -21.57 6.79
N ASN A 121 -7.79 -22.11 5.57
CA ASN A 121 -8.14 -23.50 5.31
C ASN A 121 -6.89 -24.34 5.46
N TYR A 122 -6.84 -25.14 6.53
CA TYR A 122 -5.71 -26.02 6.75
C TYR A 122 -6.10 -27.28 7.51
N ARG A 123 -5.31 -28.34 7.34
CA ARG A 123 -5.50 -29.60 8.02
C ARG A 123 -4.60 -29.66 9.26
N LYS A 124 -5.21 -29.77 10.46
CA LYS A 124 -4.47 -29.97 11.71
C LYS A 124 -3.62 -31.23 11.65
N PRO A 125 -2.45 -31.24 12.32
CA PRO A 125 -1.68 -32.48 12.47
C PRO A 125 -2.58 -33.63 12.96
N TYR A 126 -2.47 -34.77 12.29
CA TYR A 126 -3.32 -35.96 12.53
C TYR A 126 -4.82 -35.79 12.20
N GLY A 127 -5.26 -34.67 11.72
CA GLY A 127 -6.61 -34.43 11.24
C GLY A 127 -6.88 -35.19 9.93
N THR A 128 -8.12 -35.61 9.72
CA THR A 128 -8.53 -36.32 8.48
C THR A 128 -8.97 -35.34 7.38
N ARG A 129 -9.42 -34.15 7.75
CA ARG A 129 -9.95 -33.14 6.84
C ARG A 129 -9.37 -31.75 7.13
N ALA A 130 -9.28 -30.92 6.09
CA ALA A 130 -9.02 -29.51 6.24
C ALA A 130 -10.26 -28.81 6.81
N GLU A 131 -10.06 -27.82 7.65
CA GLU A 131 -11.09 -27.03 8.30
C GLU A 131 -10.83 -25.53 8.02
N ASP A 132 -11.90 -24.76 7.91
CA ASP A 132 -11.82 -23.31 7.82
C ASP A 132 -11.74 -22.72 9.23
N ILE A 133 -10.58 -22.19 9.58
CA ILE A 133 -10.30 -21.61 10.88
C ILE A 133 -10.36 -20.09 10.76
N PRO A 134 -11.23 -19.40 11.52
CA PRO A 134 -11.31 -17.96 11.47
C PRO A 134 -10.02 -17.33 11.98
N ARG A 135 -9.45 -16.42 11.18
CA ARG A 135 -8.17 -15.78 11.48
C ARG A 135 -8.28 -14.85 12.69
N GLN A 136 -7.37 -15.02 13.64
CA GLN A 136 -7.29 -14.20 14.87
C GLN A 136 -6.04 -13.31 14.94
N CYS A 137 -5.10 -13.51 14.02
CA CYS A 137 -3.87 -12.74 13.98
C CYS A 137 -3.95 -11.53 13.04
N VAL A 138 -3.03 -10.59 13.26
CA VAL A 138 -2.69 -9.47 12.39
C VAL A 138 -1.22 -9.55 11.98
N PHE A 139 -0.86 -8.83 10.91
CA PHE A 139 0.49 -8.89 10.34
C PHE A 139 1.19 -7.56 10.47
N ALA A 140 2.43 -7.60 10.91
CA ALA A 140 3.37 -6.50 10.84
C ALA A 140 4.59 -6.92 10.04
N GLY A 141 5.31 -5.97 9.49
CA GLY A 141 6.55 -6.25 8.75
C GLY A 141 7.64 -5.26 9.11
N THR A 142 8.88 -5.70 8.98
CA THR A 142 10.05 -4.85 9.17
C THR A 142 10.92 -4.86 7.94
N SER A 143 11.53 -3.72 7.63
CA SER A 143 12.48 -3.58 6.54
C SER A 143 13.62 -2.65 6.91
N ASN A 144 14.84 -3.01 6.50
CA ASN A 144 15.99 -2.12 6.50
C ASN A 144 16.17 -1.40 5.16
N VAL A 145 15.42 -1.81 4.14
CA VAL A 145 15.40 -1.19 2.82
C VAL A 145 14.22 -0.23 2.75
N ILE A 146 14.52 1.04 2.47
CA ILE A 146 13.50 2.08 2.41
C ILE A 146 12.57 1.81 1.23
N ASN A 147 13.09 1.59 0.04
CA ASN A 147 12.32 1.41 -1.20
C ASN A 147 11.83 -0.04 -1.35
N PHE A 148 11.06 -0.53 -0.38
CA PHE A 148 10.59 -1.91 -0.35
C PHE A 148 9.26 -2.13 -1.09
N LEU A 149 8.44 -1.07 -1.24
CA LEU A 149 7.17 -1.16 -1.94
C LEU A 149 7.38 -1.17 -3.46
N PRO A 150 6.83 -2.16 -4.18
CA PRO A 150 6.85 -2.14 -5.62
C PRO A 150 6.01 -0.98 -6.17
N LEU A 151 6.32 -0.55 -7.38
CA LEU A 151 5.53 0.41 -8.15
C LEU A 151 4.21 -0.22 -8.58
N ASP A 152 3.30 -0.41 -7.63
CA ASP A 152 1.96 -0.91 -7.92
C ASP A 152 0.95 0.21 -7.69
N ARG A 153 0.45 0.75 -8.77
CA ARG A 153 -0.50 1.86 -8.79
C ARG A 153 -1.89 1.49 -8.27
N SER A 154 -2.18 0.21 -8.10
CA SER A 154 -3.53 -0.25 -7.75
C SER A 154 -3.64 -0.96 -6.40
N GLY A 155 -2.55 -1.30 -5.74
CA GLY A 155 -2.63 -2.34 -4.73
C GLY A 155 -1.89 -2.15 -3.42
N ASN A 156 -1.08 -1.12 -3.25
CA ASN A 156 -0.28 -0.94 -2.02
C ASN A 156 -1.09 -0.45 -0.81
N ARG A 157 -2.39 -0.18 -0.95
CA ARG A 157 -3.26 0.35 0.12
C ARG A 157 -3.29 -0.49 1.41
N ARG A 158 -2.84 -1.75 1.35
CA ARG A 158 -2.79 -2.65 2.51
C ARG A 158 -1.55 -2.46 3.34
N PHE A 159 -0.50 -1.89 2.77
CA PHE A 159 0.76 -1.65 3.44
C PHE A 159 0.76 -0.26 4.07
N LEU A 160 1.00 -0.20 5.36
CA LEU A 160 1.04 1.04 6.14
C LEU A 160 2.50 1.29 6.57
N PRO A 161 3.34 1.86 5.70
CA PRO A 161 4.74 2.11 6.02
C PRO A 161 4.89 3.28 7.00
N ILE A 162 5.72 3.06 8.01
CA ILE A 162 6.15 4.07 8.99
C ILE A 162 7.66 4.09 9.01
N MET A 163 8.25 5.28 8.85
CA MET A 163 9.69 5.46 8.98
C MET A 163 10.11 5.46 10.44
N CYS A 164 11.09 4.63 10.78
CA CYS A 164 11.68 4.53 12.11
C CYS A 164 13.10 5.09 12.08
N ASP A 165 13.34 6.14 12.85
CA ASP A 165 14.64 6.80 12.98
C ASP A 165 15.09 6.78 14.43
N SER A 166 16.07 5.93 14.76
CA SER A 166 16.59 5.79 16.13
C SER A 166 17.25 7.06 16.64
N SER A 167 17.74 7.94 15.77
CA SER A 167 18.37 9.21 16.21
C SER A 167 17.38 10.21 16.78
N LYS A 168 16.10 10.02 16.51
CA LYS A 168 14.99 10.85 16.98
C LYS A 168 14.24 10.24 18.17
N ALA A 169 14.63 9.04 18.61
CA ALA A 169 14.04 8.41 19.78
C ALA A 169 14.42 9.17 21.04
N GLU A 170 13.43 9.64 21.81
CA GLU A 170 13.68 10.21 23.14
C GLU A 170 14.15 9.13 24.12
N VAL A 171 13.62 7.92 24.00
CA VAL A 171 14.00 6.73 24.76
C VAL A 171 14.10 5.54 23.83
N HIS A 172 15.26 4.89 23.80
CA HIS A 172 15.40 3.65 23.03
C HIS A 172 14.64 2.51 23.72
N ILE A 173 13.83 1.78 22.98
CA ILE A 173 12.93 0.74 23.52
C ILE A 173 13.66 -0.33 24.37
N LEU A 174 14.95 -0.56 24.12
CA LEU A 174 15.77 -1.54 24.84
C LEU A 174 16.48 -0.97 26.08
N GLU A 175 16.51 0.35 26.25
CA GLU A 175 17.20 0.98 27.39
C GLU A 175 16.41 0.83 28.69
N ASN A 176 15.08 0.89 28.60
CA ASN A 176 14.19 0.67 29.74
C ASN A 176 12.99 -0.20 29.32
N GLU A 177 13.18 -1.51 29.36
CA GLU A 177 12.13 -2.47 28.94
C GLU A 177 10.85 -2.35 29.79
N ALA A 178 10.99 -2.18 31.10
CA ALA A 178 9.84 -2.10 32.00
C ALA A 178 8.97 -0.88 31.71
N GLU A 179 9.57 0.27 31.48
CA GLU A 179 8.87 1.51 31.13
C GLU A 179 8.22 1.39 29.75
N SER A 180 8.94 0.82 28.78
CA SER A 180 8.45 0.59 27.42
C SER A 180 7.23 -0.32 27.42
N ARG A 181 7.25 -1.40 28.21
CA ARG A 181 6.10 -2.31 28.34
C ARG A 181 4.91 -1.64 29.03
N ALA A 182 5.14 -0.88 30.11
CA ALA A 182 4.06 -0.13 30.78
C ALA A 182 3.42 0.89 29.85
N TYR A 183 4.21 1.54 29.01
CA TYR A 183 3.69 2.46 28.00
C TYR A 183 2.83 1.74 26.95
N ILE A 184 3.24 0.58 26.48
CA ILE A 184 2.48 -0.24 25.54
C ILE A 184 1.17 -0.74 26.18
N GLU A 185 1.18 -1.11 27.46
CA GLU A 185 -0.05 -1.45 28.20
C GLU A 185 -1.05 -0.30 28.21
N GLN A 186 -0.55 0.92 28.45
CA GLN A 186 -1.39 2.12 28.40
C GLN A 186 -1.98 2.34 27.00
N MET A 187 -1.18 2.16 25.93
CA MET A 187 -1.67 2.25 24.56
C MET A 187 -2.81 1.25 24.30
N TRP A 188 -2.66 0.00 24.75
CA TRP A 188 -3.72 -1.00 24.61
C TRP A 188 -4.97 -0.65 25.42
N ALA A 189 -4.82 -0.10 26.65
CA ALA A 189 -5.97 0.35 27.44
C ALA A 189 -6.77 1.44 26.72
N GLU A 190 -6.10 2.41 26.09
CA GLU A 190 -6.76 3.44 25.29
C GLU A 190 -7.47 2.85 24.06
N MET A 191 -6.83 1.94 23.34
CA MET A 191 -7.45 1.26 22.20
C MET A 191 -8.63 0.38 22.60
N MET A 192 -8.58 -0.25 23.77
CA MET A 192 -9.71 -1.01 24.32
C MET A 192 -10.88 -0.11 24.68
N ALA A 193 -10.63 1.07 25.23
CA ALA A 193 -11.67 2.05 25.50
C ALA A 193 -12.38 2.49 24.19
N LEU A 194 -11.58 2.81 23.14
CA LEU A 194 -12.12 3.15 21.83
C LEU A 194 -12.89 1.98 21.21
N TYR A 195 -12.42 0.74 21.38
CA TYR A 195 -13.12 -0.45 20.92
C TYR A 195 -14.48 -0.62 21.63
N GLY A 196 -14.51 -0.38 22.94
CA GLY A 196 -15.71 -0.48 23.78
C GLY A 196 -16.82 0.49 23.36
N ASP A 197 -16.49 1.67 22.85
CA ASP A 197 -17.46 2.65 22.35
C ASP A 197 -18.26 2.17 21.12
N GLY A 198 -17.86 1.08 20.49
CA GLY A 198 -18.58 0.43 19.40
C GLY A 198 -18.64 1.19 18.08
N LYS A 199 -18.01 2.37 17.98
CA LYS A 199 -18.02 3.24 16.79
C LYS A 199 -16.80 3.06 15.87
N ILE A 200 -16.03 2.01 16.07
CA ILE A 200 -14.80 1.79 15.32
C ILE A 200 -15.07 1.42 13.86
N ARG A 201 -14.25 1.98 12.99
CA ARG A 201 -14.14 1.58 11.60
C ARG A 201 -12.72 1.04 11.38
N LEU A 202 -12.61 -0.20 10.89
CA LEU A 202 -11.33 -0.80 10.53
C LEU A 202 -10.86 -0.30 9.14
N LYS A 203 -10.76 1.03 9.02
CA LYS A 203 -10.30 1.74 7.82
C LYS A 203 -9.62 3.04 8.23
N LEU A 204 -8.69 3.49 7.43
CA LEU A 204 -8.12 4.83 7.58
C LEU A 204 -9.17 5.93 7.40
N PRO A 205 -8.98 7.10 8.02
CA PRO A 205 -9.76 8.29 7.73
C PRO A 205 -9.75 8.62 6.24
N LYS A 206 -10.86 9.14 5.72
CA LYS A 206 -11.02 9.40 4.27
C LYS A 206 -9.94 10.33 3.70
N GLU A 207 -9.47 11.29 4.49
CA GLU A 207 -8.42 12.23 4.07
C GLU A 207 -7.08 11.53 3.91
N ILE A 208 -6.71 10.67 4.86
CA ILE A 208 -5.50 9.85 4.79
C ILE A 208 -5.61 8.83 3.65
N GLU A 209 -6.78 8.18 3.50
CA GLU A 209 -6.99 7.20 2.42
C GLU A 209 -6.83 7.83 1.03
N LYS A 210 -7.29 9.08 0.84
CA LYS A 210 -7.10 9.81 -0.42
C LYS A 210 -5.63 10.12 -0.72
N ASN A 211 -4.85 10.44 0.30
CA ASN A 211 -3.46 10.84 0.19
C ASN A 211 -2.48 9.69 0.47
N LEU A 212 -2.97 8.46 0.62
CA LEU A 212 -2.16 7.31 1.03
C LEU A 212 -0.97 7.07 0.10
N ILE A 213 -1.12 7.28 -1.20
CA ILE A 213 -0.05 7.15 -2.19
C ILE A 213 1.09 8.13 -1.90
N GLU A 214 0.79 9.35 -1.46
CA GLU A 214 1.81 10.36 -1.13
C GLU A 214 2.61 9.93 0.10
N TYR A 215 1.95 9.38 1.14
CA TYR A 215 2.63 8.81 2.30
C TYR A 215 3.47 7.58 1.96
N GLN A 216 3.06 6.78 0.99
CA GLN A 216 3.78 5.59 0.54
C GLN A 216 4.93 5.90 -0.44
N ARG A 217 4.90 7.07 -1.10
CA ARG A 217 5.88 7.45 -2.14
C ARG A 217 7.35 7.33 -1.70
N PRO A 218 7.76 7.75 -0.48
CA PRO A 218 9.15 7.61 -0.03
C PRO A 218 9.61 6.14 0.08
N PHE A 219 8.66 5.22 0.18
CA PHE A 219 8.93 3.78 0.34
C PHE A 219 8.78 2.99 -0.97
N MET A 220 8.43 3.65 -2.06
CA MET A 220 8.30 3.01 -3.38
C MET A 220 9.64 2.99 -4.10
N GLN A 221 9.83 1.97 -4.93
CA GLN A 221 10.96 1.93 -5.85
C GLN A 221 10.88 3.10 -6.82
N GLU A 222 12.03 3.67 -7.18
CA GLU A 222 12.09 4.75 -8.16
C GLU A 222 11.58 4.27 -9.53
N ASP A 223 10.69 5.04 -10.10
CA ASP A 223 10.14 4.81 -11.44
C ASP A 223 11.03 5.51 -12.49
N THR A 224 12.21 4.95 -12.73
CA THR A 224 13.14 5.47 -13.71
C THR A 224 12.58 5.42 -15.14
N TRP A 225 11.74 4.42 -15.43
CA TRP A 225 11.16 4.25 -16.76
C TRP A 225 10.11 5.30 -17.09
N THR A 226 9.31 5.72 -16.12
CA THR A 226 8.30 6.77 -16.38
C THR A 226 8.94 8.06 -16.82
N GLY A 227 10.03 8.49 -16.19
CA GLY A 227 10.76 9.71 -16.58
C GLY A 227 11.34 9.60 -18.00
N LEU A 228 12.02 8.49 -18.28
CA LEU A 228 12.61 8.26 -19.60
C LEU A 228 11.56 8.16 -20.71
N ILE A 229 10.46 7.47 -20.45
CA ILE A 229 9.36 7.33 -21.42
C ILE A 229 8.69 8.69 -21.67
N GLN A 230 8.39 9.46 -20.62
CA GLN A 230 7.77 10.78 -20.77
C GLN A 230 8.68 11.73 -21.55
N GLU A 231 9.97 11.80 -21.19
CA GLU A 231 10.96 12.63 -21.88
C GLU A 231 11.05 12.26 -23.37
N TRP A 232 11.15 10.97 -23.69
CA TRP A 232 11.18 10.53 -25.08
C TRP A 232 9.87 10.87 -25.82
N LEU A 233 8.71 10.70 -25.20
CA LEU A 233 7.40 11.01 -25.76
C LEU A 233 7.20 12.50 -26.03
N ASP A 234 7.78 13.35 -25.20
CA ASP A 234 7.72 14.81 -25.38
C ASP A 234 8.54 15.27 -26.60
N HIS A 235 9.66 14.57 -26.88
CA HIS A 235 10.56 14.90 -27.98
C HIS A 235 10.28 14.12 -29.27
N THR A 236 9.51 13.02 -29.24
CA THR A 236 9.24 12.25 -30.45
C THR A 236 8.26 12.97 -31.39
N SER A 237 8.52 12.89 -32.69
CA SER A 237 7.59 13.35 -33.74
C SER A 237 6.49 12.33 -34.05
N ASN A 238 6.54 11.16 -33.47
CA ASN A 238 5.60 10.08 -33.74
C ASN A 238 4.20 10.41 -33.23
N GLN A 239 3.18 10.19 -34.05
CA GLN A 239 1.77 10.35 -33.67
C GLN A 239 1.19 9.11 -33.02
N VAL A 240 1.82 7.96 -33.23
CA VAL A 240 1.44 6.67 -32.65
C VAL A 240 2.70 5.94 -32.19
N VAL A 241 2.60 5.27 -31.04
CA VAL A 241 3.70 4.50 -30.46
C VAL A 241 3.19 3.15 -29.96
N CYS A 242 4.07 2.15 -29.89
CA CYS A 242 3.77 0.84 -29.32
C CYS A 242 4.78 0.45 -28.25
N VAL A 243 4.47 -0.61 -27.51
CA VAL A 243 5.32 -1.13 -26.45
C VAL A 243 6.75 -1.41 -26.93
N GLN A 244 6.88 -2.09 -28.10
CA GLN A 244 8.19 -2.45 -28.64
C GLN A 244 9.03 -1.22 -29.01
N GLN A 245 8.40 -0.18 -29.54
CA GLN A 245 9.05 1.07 -29.89
C GLN A 245 9.53 1.81 -28.65
N ILE A 246 8.68 1.93 -27.63
CA ILE A 246 9.06 2.54 -26.35
C ILE A 246 10.24 1.79 -25.71
N TYR A 247 10.19 0.45 -25.73
CA TYR A 247 11.25 -0.39 -25.18
C TYR A 247 12.59 -0.13 -25.89
N ASN A 248 12.60 -0.06 -27.23
CA ASN A 248 13.83 0.10 -27.99
C ASN A 248 14.32 1.56 -28.04
N GLU A 249 13.42 2.53 -28.19
CA GLU A 249 13.79 3.93 -28.45
C GLU A 249 13.85 4.78 -27.18
N ALA A 250 12.89 4.63 -26.29
CA ALA A 250 12.86 5.39 -25.02
C ALA A 250 13.79 4.77 -23.97
N LEU A 251 13.69 3.45 -23.76
CA LEU A 251 14.49 2.75 -22.75
C LEU A 251 15.85 2.29 -23.28
N LYS A 252 16.10 2.41 -24.59
CA LYS A 252 17.33 1.99 -25.28
C LYS A 252 17.70 0.51 -25.10
N GLU A 253 16.69 -0.32 -24.86
CA GLU A 253 16.85 -1.76 -24.70
C GLU A 253 16.80 -2.46 -26.06
N ILE A 254 17.57 -3.55 -26.21
CA ILE A 254 17.70 -4.29 -27.47
C ILE A 254 16.82 -5.55 -27.43
N GLY A 255 16.05 -5.76 -28.48
CA GLY A 255 15.26 -6.97 -28.67
C GLY A 255 13.78 -6.80 -28.36
N LYS A 256 13.12 -7.88 -27.95
CA LYS A 256 11.69 -7.86 -27.59
C LYS A 256 11.55 -7.77 -26.06
N PRO A 257 10.66 -6.90 -25.56
CA PRO A 257 10.38 -6.83 -24.13
C PRO A 257 9.81 -8.17 -23.63
N ARG A 258 10.19 -8.55 -22.42
CA ARG A 258 9.55 -9.65 -21.71
C ARG A 258 8.10 -9.28 -21.38
N ASN A 259 7.28 -10.27 -21.10
CA ASN A 259 5.86 -10.02 -20.75
C ASN A 259 5.68 -9.11 -19.53
N SER A 260 6.59 -9.15 -18.56
CA SER A 260 6.61 -8.25 -17.39
C SER A 260 6.91 -6.81 -17.80
N GLU A 261 7.95 -6.61 -18.60
CA GLU A 261 8.38 -5.29 -19.11
C GLU A 261 7.30 -4.67 -20.01
N ALA A 262 6.69 -5.47 -20.87
CA ALA A 262 5.58 -5.03 -21.72
C ALA A 262 4.35 -4.58 -20.91
N ARG A 263 4.05 -5.27 -19.80
CA ARG A 263 2.97 -4.87 -18.88
C ARG A 263 3.30 -3.60 -18.15
N GLU A 264 4.53 -3.45 -17.70
CA GLU A 264 5.00 -2.26 -16.99
C GLU A 264 4.93 -1.02 -17.88
N ILE A 265 5.45 -1.09 -19.12
CA ILE A 265 5.30 -0.02 -20.11
C ILE A 265 3.82 0.31 -20.33
N GLY A 266 2.97 -0.72 -20.44
CA GLY A 266 1.53 -0.54 -20.58
C GLY A 266 0.88 0.18 -19.39
N GLN A 267 1.31 -0.10 -18.17
CA GLN A 267 0.84 0.57 -16.96
C GLN A 267 1.30 2.04 -16.90
N ILE A 268 2.56 2.30 -17.24
CA ILE A 268 3.12 3.65 -17.33
C ILE A 268 2.30 4.49 -18.32
N MET A 269 2.11 3.98 -19.53
CA MET A 269 1.40 4.68 -20.61
C MET A 269 -0.06 4.94 -20.32
N ASN A 270 -0.74 4.05 -19.58
CA ASN A 270 -2.17 4.19 -19.27
C ASN A 270 -2.45 4.96 -17.97
N GLY A 271 -1.46 5.09 -17.09
CA GLY A 271 -1.68 5.62 -15.75
C GLY A 271 -0.92 6.91 -15.43
N THR A 272 0.26 7.14 -16.04
CA THR A 272 1.15 8.24 -15.62
C THR A 272 1.47 9.20 -16.74
N VAL A 273 1.61 8.67 -17.96
CA VAL A 273 1.96 9.49 -19.12
C VAL A 273 0.82 10.42 -19.51
N SER A 274 1.13 11.69 -19.70
CA SER A 274 0.18 12.68 -20.18
C SER A 274 0.27 12.87 -21.70
N GLY A 275 -0.82 13.33 -22.32
CA GLY A 275 -0.85 13.64 -23.75
C GLY A 275 -0.97 12.43 -24.69
N TRP A 276 -1.16 11.22 -24.17
CA TRP A 276 -1.30 9.99 -24.96
C TRP A 276 -2.51 9.16 -24.55
N LYS A 277 -3.16 8.53 -25.51
CA LYS A 277 -4.36 7.70 -25.30
C LYS A 277 -4.26 6.39 -26.07
N ALA A 278 -4.61 5.28 -25.41
CA ALA A 278 -4.67 3.98 -26.06
C ALA A 278 -5.69 3.96 -27.20
N TYR A 279 -5.36 3.35 -28.33
CA TYR A 279 -6.29 3.14 -29.42
C TYR A 279 -6.78 1.67 -29.44
N PRO A 280 -8.06 1.43 -29.81
CA PRO A 280 -8.69 0.13 -29.62
C PRO A 280 -8.21 -0.94 -30.60
N ASN A 281 -7.92 -0.55 -31.85
CA ASN A 281 -7.58 -1.49 -32.93
C ASN A 281 -6.09 -1.41 -33.28
N PRO A 282 -5.40 -2.56 -33.51
CA PRO A 282 -4.01 -2.57 -33.93
C PRO A 282 -3.78 -1.73 -35.20
N ARG A 283 -2.73 -0.88 -35.16
CA ARG A 283 -2.29 -0.05 -36.31
C ARG A 283 -0.90 -0.49 -36.77
N ASN A 284 -0.61 -0.22 -38.04
CA ASN A 284 0.70 -0.46 -38.61
C ASN A 284 1.65 0.66 -38.17
N ILE A 285 2.72 0.31 -37.47
CA ILE A 285 3.73 1.24 -36.97
C ILE A 285 5.00 1.01 -37.78
N PRO A 286 5.57 2.03 -38.43
CA PRO A 286 6.77 1.90 -39.22
C PRO A 286 7.91 1.23 -38.42
N GLY A 287 8.53 0.19 -39.00
CA GLY A 287 9.58 -0.58 -38.37
C GLY A 287 9.15 -1.64 -37.35
N TYR A 288 7.90 -1.57 -36.85
CA TYR A 288 7.41 -2.44 -35.76
C TYR A 288 6.17 -3.29 -36.15
N GLY A 289 5.61 -3.07 -37.35
CA GLY A 289 4.47 -3.82 -37.85
C GLY A 289 3.13 -3.48 -37.18
N LYS A 290 2.15 -4.39 -37.28
CA LYS A 290 0.79 -4.19 -36.79
C LYS A 290 0.71 -4.47 -35.29
N GLN A 291 0.55 -3.41 -34.46
CA GLN A 291 0.54 -3.49 -33.00
C GLN A 291 -0.56 -2.62 -32.38
N ARG A 292 -0.92 -2.94 -31.12
CA ARG A 292 -1.66 -2.04 -30.22
C ARG A 292 -0.69 -1.05 -29.61
N GLY A 293 -1.20 0.12 -29.21
CA GLY A 293 -0.38 1.14 -28.58
C GLY A 293 -1.19 2.40 -28.25
N TRP A 294 -0.51 3.52 -28.30
CA TRP A 294 -1.08 4.82 -27.91
C TRP A 294 -0.89 5.82 -29.02
N MET A 295 -1.82 6.78 -29.08
CA MET A 295 -1.79 7.90 -30.01
C MET A 295 -1.69 9.20 -29.21
N ARG A 296 -1.00 10.18 -29.78
CA ARG A 296 -0.92 11.52 -29.21
C ARG A 296 -2.31 12.15 -29.21
N VAL A 297 -2.70 12.72 -28.08
CA VAL A 297 -3.93 13.51 -27.98
C VAL A 297 -3.57 14.92 -28.41
N GLU A 298 -4.14 15.40 -29.51
CA GLU A 298 -4.01 16.82 -29.89
C GLU A 298 -4.66 17.66 -28.81
N THR A 299 -3.86 18.36 -28.03
CA THR A 299 -4.32 19.51 -27.28
C THR A 299 -4.71 20.54 -28.33
N LYS A 300 -6.01 20.74 -28.57
CA LYS A 300 -6.48 21.92 -29.27
C LYS A 300 -5.90 23.12 -28.49
N SER A 301 -4.87 23.73 -29.04
CA SER A 301 -4.45 25.06 -28.65
C SER A 301 -5.66 25.95 -28.86
N GLY A 302 -6.27 26.36 -27.75
CA GLY A 302 -7.42 27.24 -27.79
C GLY A 302 -7.02 28.57 -28.43
N ASN A 303 -7.50 28.81 -29.62
CA ASN A 303 -7.74 30.17 -30.03
C ASN A 303 -8.83 30.70 -29.11
N SER A 304 -8.44 31.64 -28.28
CA SER A 304 -9.30 32.47 -27.49
C SER A 304 -10.13 33.35 -28.45
N ASP A 305 -11.33 32.86 -28.79
CA ASP A 305 -12.46 33.67 -29.19
C ASP A 305 -13.74 32.91 -28.83
N GLU A 306 -13.94 32.70 -27.53
CA GLU A 306 -15.26 32.40 -26.99
C GLU A 306 -15.89 33.77 -26.62
N THR A 307 -16.62 34.31 -27.58
CA THR A 307 -17.71 35.26 -27.30
C THR A 307 -18.67 34.59 -26.35
N PHE A 308 -18.67 35.02 -25.10
CA PHE A 308 -19.70 34.70 -24.13
C PHE A 308 -21.06 35.13 -24.69
N VAL A 309 -21.86 34.23 -25.15
CA VAL A 309 -23.29 34.43 -25.37
C VAL A 309 -23.95 34.38 -24.00
N SER A 310 -24.36 35.51 -23.47
CA SER A 310 -25.21 35.60 -22.29
C SER A 310 -26.54 34.91 -22.58
N VAL A 311 -26.77 33.74 -21.96
CA VAL A 311 -28.06 33.08 -21.98
C VAL A 311 -28.96 33.74 -20.93
N ASP A 312 -30.04 34.34 -21.40
CA ASP A 312 -31.03 35.03 -20.60
C ASP A 312 -31.72 33.98 -19.65
N ALA A 313 -31.72 34.29 -18.35
CA ALA A 313 -32.15 33.38 -17.28
C ALA A 313 -33.68 33.13 -17.21
N THR A 314 -34.44 33.50 -18.25
CA THR A 314 -35.91 33.47 -18.23
C THR A 314 -36.54 32.28 -18.92
N GLN A 315 -35.78 31.26 -19.33
CA GLN A 315 -36.37 30.04 -19.94
C GLN A 315 -35.73 28.76 -19.37
N MET A 316 -36.03 28.46 -18.10
CA MET A 316 -35.97 27.11 -17.57
C MET A 316 -37.28 26.82 -16.83
N GLU A 317 -38.30 26.42 -17.58
CA GLU A 317 -39.39 25.65 -17.00
C GLU A 317 -38.91 24.20 -16.84
N ILE A 318 -38.88 23.75 -15.62
CA ILE A 318 -38.59 22.34 -15.29
C ILE A 318 -39.94 21.60 -15.30
N PRO A 319 -40.17 20.67 -16.21
CA PRO A 319 -41.38 19.85 -16.16
C PRO A 319 -41.17 18.64 -15.26
N PHE A 320 -41.48 18.78 -13.97
CA PHE A 320 -41.75 17.63 -13.11
C PHE A 320 -43.11 17.84 -12.48
N ASP A 321 -44.14 17.23 -13.04
CA ASP A 321 -45.39 16.92 -12.40
C ASP A 321 -45.14 15.86 -11.33
N ILE A 322 -45.34 16.23 -10.06
CA ILE A 322 -45.51 15.27 -8.97
C ILE A 322 -47.00 15.16 -8.76
N GLU A 323 -47.63 14.17 -9.38
CA GLU A 323 -48.95 13.73 -8.93
C GLU A 323 -48.86 12.42 -8.13
N LYS A 324 -49.30 12.55 -6.87
CA LYS A 324 -49.92 11.61 -5.93
C LYS A 324 -49.18 10.31 -5.62
#